data_944825daa1e9ccc43dc98d84d7c31bb1
#
_entry.id   944825daa1e9ccc43dc98d84d7c31bb1
#
_cell.length_a   1.000
_cell.length_b   1.000
_cell.length_c   1.000
_cell.angle_alpha   90.00
_cell.angle_beta   90.00
_cell.angle_gamma   90.00
#
_symmetry.space_group_name_H-M   'P 1'
#
loop_
_entity.id
_entity.type
_entity.pdbx_description
1 polymer ?
#
loop_
_entity_poly.entity_id
_entity_poly.type
_entity_poly.pdbx_seq_one_letter_code
_entity_poly.pdbx_strand_id
1 'polypeptide(L)'
;EEQVKDFEAKFSRLVQLSHHKPSLNVYDVEDIFSGENRNSLALSGNSVIVHTTDGRPVRARNLNQELMVKAYFSSDLVFATGPAGTGKTYIAIALAVRALKNREIKRIILTRPAVEAGERLGFLPGDLKDKLDPYLQPLYDALEDMIPTKRLQDFIANDIIQIAPLAYMRGRTLDRACVILDEAQNTNMG
;
A
#
# COMPACT_ATOMS: atom_id res chain seq x y z
N GLU A 1 -25.30 15.64 -31.19
CA GLU A 1 -24.92 16.84 -30.40
C GLU A 1 -24.70 16.52 -28.92
N GLU A 2 -25.54 15.68 -28.28
CA GLU A 2 -25.42 15.31 -26.85
C GLU A 2 -24.17 14.46 -26.58
N GLN A 3 -23.89 13.48 -27.44
CA GLN A 3 -22.67 12.63 -27.32
C GLN A 3 -21.38 13.44 -27.50
N VAL A 4 -21.36 14.49 -28.30
CA VAL A 4 -20.18 15.34 -28.48
C VAL A 4 -19.93 16.16 -27.22
N LYS A 5 -20.98 16.72 -26.62
CA LYS A 5 -20.89 17.47 -25.35
C LYS A 5 -20.42 16.61 -24.18
N ASP A 6 -20.92 15.36 -24.10
CA ASP A 6 -20.47 14.41 -23.08
C ASP A 6 -18.98 14.05 -23.26
N PHE A 7 -18.55 13.81 -24.50
CA PHE A 7 -17.16 13.57 -24.83
C PHE A 7 -16.26 14.77 -24.48
N GLU A 8 -16.66 15.99 -24.84
CA GLU A 8 -15.92 17.23 -24.53
C GLU A 8 -15.77 17.43 -23.02
N ALA A 9 -16.81 17.15 -22.24
CA ALA A 9 -16.78 17.25 -20.79
C ALA A 9 -15.81 16.23 -20.17
N LYS A 10 -15.83 14.98 -20.66
CA LYS A 10 -14.92 13.91 -20.22
C LYS A 10 -13.47 14.19 -20.60
N PHE A 11 -13.24 14.70 -21.82
CA PHE A 11 -11.91 15.06 -22.29
C PHE A 11 -11.34 16.25 -21.50
N SER A 12 -12.14 17.26 -21.20
CA SER A 12 -11.73 18.39 -20.35
C SER A 12 -11.32 17.95 -18.95
N ARG A 13 -12.01 16.95 -18.38
CA ARG A 13 -11.61 16.31 -17.11
C ARG A 13 -10.26 15.61 -17.20
N LEU A 14 -9.97 14.89 -18.30
CA LEU A 14 -8.67 14.28 -18.54
C LEU A 14 -7.55 15.30 -18.59
N VAL A 15 -7.77 16.43 -19.27
CA VAL A 15 -6.80 17.53 -19.36
C VAL A 15 -6.53 18.12 -17.97
N GLN A 16 -7.56 18.36 -17.16
CA GLN A 16 -7.38 18.82 -15.78
C GLN A 16 -6.60 17.83 -14.94
N LEU A 17 -6.89 16.53 -15.07
CA LEU A 17 -6.16 15.49 -14.34
C LEU A 17 -4.69 15.45 -14.74
N SER A 18 -4.35 15.67 -16.02
CA SER A 18 -2.95 15.69 -16.49
C SER A 18 -2.13 16.85 -15.91
N HIS A 19 -2.76 17.94 -15.48
CA HIS A 19 -2.07 19.03 -14.80
C HIS A 19 -1.71 18.71 -13.34
N HIS A 20 -2.40 17.76 -12.73
CA HIS A 20 -2.19 17.37 -11.33
C HIS A 20 -1.47 16.02 -11.19
N LYS A 21 -1.31 15.27 -12.29
CA LYS A 21 -0.71 13.92 -12.29
C LYS A 21 0.41 13.85 -13.32
N PRO A 22 1.65 13.42 -12.95
CA PRO A 22 2.81 13.43 -13.85
C PRO A 22 2.68 12.49 -15.06
N SER A 23 1.75 11.53 -15.02
CA SER A 23 1.39 10.67 -16.17
C SER A 23 -0.01 10.11 -16.00
N LEU A 24 -0.81 10.13 -17.06
CA LEU A 24 -2.09 9.45 -17.12
C LEU A 24 -1.87 7.97 -17.48
N ASN A 25 -2.65 7.09 -16.88
CA ASN A 25 -2.70 5.67 -17.23
C ASN A 25 -4.04 5.30 -17.87
N VAL A 26 -4.13 4.08 -18.42
CA VAL A 26 -5.35 3.62 -19.10
C VAL A 26 -6.57 3.64 -18.17
N TYR A 27 -6.38 3.38 -16.88
CA TYR A 27 -7.44 3.39 -15.88
C TYR A 27 -7.99 4.79 -15.61
N ASP A 28 -7.14 5.84 -15.68
CA ASP A 28 -7.61 7.24 -15.55
C ASP A 28 -8.56 7.61 -16.71
N VAL A 29 -8.28 7.08 -17.90
CA VAL A 29 -9.13 7.28 -19.09
C VAL A 29 -10.43 6.49 -18.93
N GLU A 30 -10.35 5.20 -18.59
CA GLU A 30 -11.51 4.33 -18.38
C GLU A 30 -12.45 4.91 -17.31
N ASP A 31 -11.90 5.41 -16.19
CA ASP A 31 -12.67 5.99 -15.10
C ASP A 31 -13.49 7.21 -15.53
N ILE A 32 -12.90 8.07 -16.33
CA ILE A 32 -13.59 9.29 -16.81
C ILE A 32 -14.63 8.94 -17.88
N PHE A 33 -14.33 7.97 -18.76
CA PHE A 33 -15.21 7.62 -19.85
C PHE A 33 -16.34 6.67 -19.46
N SER A 34 -16.13 5.76 -18.51
CA SER A 34 -17.19 4.89 -17.99
C SER A 34 -18.19 5.62 -17.09
N GLY A 35 -17.87 6.86 -16.68
CA GLY A 35 -18.66 7.58 -15.68
C GLY A 35 -18.54 7.01 -14.27
N GLU A 36 -17.80 5.91 -14.11
CA GLU A 36 -17.42 5.33 -12.84
C GLU A 36 -16.19 6.09 -12.34
N ASN A 37 -16.43 7.08 -11.53
CA ASN A 37 -15.35 7.78 -10.83
C ASN A 37 -14.72 6.78 -9.83
N ARG A 38 -13.69 6.01 -10.25
CA ARG A 38 -12.98 5.06 -9.38
C ARG A 38 -12.22 5.74 -8.25
N ASN A 39 -11.94 7.04 -8.38
CA ASN A 39 -11.60 7.88 -7.23
C ASN A 39 -12.80 8.13 -6.30
N SER A 40 -14.04 8.08 -6.80
CA SER A 40 -15.25 8.00 -5.97
C SER A 40 -15.60 6.55 -5.57
N LEU A 41 -15.09 5.53 -6.28
CA LEU A 41 -15.16 4.12 -5.90
C LEU A 41 -14.27 3.79 -4.69
N ALA A 42 -13.23 4.59 -4.45
CA ALA A 42 -12.56 4.61 -3.15
C ALA A 42 -13.51 5.01 -2.00
N LEU A 43 -14.69 5.55 -2.33
CA LEU A 43 -15.71 5.97 -1.38
C LEU A 43 -16.90 5.00 -1.27
N SER A 44 -17.04 4.01 -2.15
CA SER A 44 -18.04 2.95 -1.99
C SER A 44 -17.37 1.73 -1.33
N GLY A 45 -17.86 1.33 -0.17
CA GLY A 45 -17.30 0.26 0.67
C GLY A 45 -17.24 -1.13 0.03
N ASN A 46 -17.43 -1.24 -1.26
CA ASN A 46 -17.37 -2.50 -2.01
C ASN A 46 -16.30 -2.51 -3.12
N SER A 47 -15.45 -1.47 -3.21
CA SER A 47 -14.44 -1.40 -4.27
C SER A 47 -13.29 -2.39 -4.03
N VAL A 48 -12.82 -3.03 -5.11
CA VAL A 48 -11.65 -3.91 -5.07
C VAL A 48 -10.40 -3.06 -4.93
N ILE A 49 -9.62 -3.29 -3.87
CA ILE A 49 -8.34 -2.62 -3.66
C ILE A 49 -7.30 -3.22 -4.61
N VAL A 50 -7.16 -4.54 -4.60
CA VAL A 50 -6.25 -5.32 -5.43
C VAL A 50 -6.78 -6.75 -5.55
N HIS A 51 -6.29 -7.54 -6.51
CA HIS A 51 -6.54 -8.97 -6.56
C HIS A 51 -5.32 -9.73 -6.03
N THR A 52 -5.58 -10.80 -5.32
CA THR A 52 -4.58 -11.79 -4.89
C THR A 52 -4.02 -12.55 -6.10
N THR A 53 -2.97 -13.33 -5.89
CA THR A 53 -2.33 -14.13 -6.94
C THR A 53 -3.24 -15.21 -7.53
N ASP A 54 -4.19 -15.71 -6.75
CA ASP A 54 -5.24 -16.65 -7.17
C ASP A 54 -6.51 -15.96 -7.71
N GLY A 55 -6.48 -14.64 -7.89
CA GLY A 55 -7.57 -13.87 -8.50
C GLY A 55 -8.68 -13.42 -7.54
N ARG A 56 -8.60 -13.72 -6.24
CA ARG A 56 -9.61 -13.26 -5.27
C ARG A 56 -9.50 -11.75 -5.06
N PRO A 57 -10.64 -11.02 -5.01
CA PRO A 57 -10.62 -9.58 -4.77
C PRO A 57 -10.36 -9.28 -3.29
N VAL A 58 -9.37 -8.43 -3.03
CA VAL A 58 -9.14 -7.82 -1.71
C VAL A 58 -9.99 -6.57 -1.60
N ARG A 59 -10.84 -6.51 -0.58
CA ARG A 59 -11.78 -5.41 -0.31
C ARG A 59 -11.78 -5.07 1.18
N ALA A 60 -12.23 -3.87 1.51
CA ALA A 60 -12.63 -3.57 2.88
C ALA A 60 -13.79 -4.47 3.30
N ARG A 61 -13.68 -5.10 4.47
CA ARG A 61 -14.67 -6.05 5.01
C ARG A 61 -15.58 -5.43 6.06
N ASN A 62 -15.25 -4.25 6.53
CA ASN A 62 -16.03 -3.54 7.55
C ASN A 62 -15.79 -2.03 7.42
N LEU A 63 -16.62 -1.25 8.11
CA LEU A 63 -16.63 0.21 8.06
C LEU A 63 -15.25 0.82 8.43
N ASN A 64 -14.53 0.28 9.41
CA ASN A 64 -13.23 0.82 9.82
C ASN A 64 -12.15 0.61 8.74
N GLN A 65 -12.17 -0.53 8.04
CA GLN A 65 -11.30 -0.74 6.89
C GLN A 65 -11.67 0.19 5.72
N GLU A 66 -12.97 0.45 5.49
CA GLU A 66 -13.42 1.44 4.51
C GLU A 66 -12.93 2.85 4.85
N LEU A 67 -13.01 3.24 6.12
CA LEU A 67 -12.48 4.52 6.58
C LEU A 67 -10.96 4.62 6.37
N MET A 68 -10.21 3.54 6.62
CA MET A 68 -8.78 3.48 6.35
C MET A 68 -8.47 3.63 4.86
N VAL A 69 -9.23 2.95 3.99
CA VAL A 69 -9.11 3.10 2.54
C VAL A 69 -9.38 4.54 2.11
N LYS A 70 -10.44 5.15 2.61
CA LYS A 70 -10.77 6.57 2.33
C LYS A 70 -9.67 7.52 2.80
N ALA A 71 -9.16 7.32 4.01
CA ALA A 71 -8.08 8.13 4.57
C ALA A 71 -6.81 8.04 3.72
N TYR A 72 -6.47 6.86 3.21
CA TYR A 72 -5.31 6.68 2.33
C TYR A 72 -5.36 7.55 1.07
N PHE A 73 -6.56 7.75 0.47
CA PHE A 73 -6.71 8.58 -0.74
C PHE A 73 -6.82 10.08 -0.47
N SER A 74 -7.07 10.48 0.77
CA SER A 74 -7.28 11.87 1.15
C SER A 74 -6.17 12.48 2.01
N SER A 75 -5.17 11.68 2.41
CA SER A 75 -4.15 12.10 3.38
C SER A 75 -2.78 11.55 3.03
N ASP A 76 -1.74 12.33 3.28
CA ASP A 76 -0.35 11.90 3.10
C ASP A 76 0.14 10.98 4.24
N LEU A 77 -0.51 11.05 5.41
CA LEU A 77 -0.18 10.25 6.59
C LEU A 77 -1.47 9.68 7.20
N VAL A 78 -1.50 8.38 7.43
CA VAL A 78 -2.63 7.66 8.02
C VAL A 78 -2.17 6.87 9.24
N PHE A 79 -2.86 7.04 10.36
CA PHE A 79 -2.71 6.21 11.55
C PHE A 79 -3.86 5.21 11.63
N ALA A 80 -3.55 3.91 11.52
CA ALA A 80 -4.52 2.83 11.67
C ALA A 80 -4.36 2.16 13.03
N THR A 81 -5.27 2.41 13.95
CA THR A 81 -5.27 1.84 15.30
C THR A 81 -6.38 0.81 15.47
N GLY A 82 -6.17 -0.17 16.33
CA GLY A 82 -7.17 -1.20 16.63
C GLY A 82 -6.55 -2.53 17.06
N PRO A 83 -7.36 -3.48 17.53
CA PRO A 83 -6.89 -4.79 17.99
C PRO A 83 -6.13 -5.59 16.94
N ALA A 84 -5.34 -6.57 17.38
CA ALA A 84 -4.69 -7.53 16.48
C ALA A 84 -5.75 -8.32 15.67
N GLY A 85 -5.38 -8.79 14.48
CA GLY A 85 -6.24 -9.58 13.61
C GLY A 85 -7.34 -8.80 12.86
N THR A 86 -7.41 -7.48 12.99
CA THR A 86 -8.42 -6.65 12.28
C THR A 86 -8.03 -6.31 10.84
N GLY A 87 -6.90 -6.80 10.35
CA GLY A 87 -6.46 -6.64 8.96
C GLY A 87 -5.81 -5.30 8.63
N LYS A 88 -5.39 -4.49 9.61
CA LYS A 88 -4.75 -3.19 9.39
C LYS A 88 -3.55 -3.29 8.43
N THR A 89 -2.58 -4.13 8.76
CA THR A 89 -1.38 -4.35 7.98
C THR A 89 -1.68 -4.89 6.58
N TYR A 90 -2.60 -5.85 6.49
CA TYR A 90 -3.01 -6.46 5.22
C TYR A 90 -3.64 -5.43 4.27
N ILE A 91 -4.55 -4.58 4.76
CA ILE A 91 -5.17 -3.51 3.96
C ILE A 91 -4.15 -2.44 3.58
N ALA A 92 -3.23 -2.05 4.48
CA ALA A 92 -2.15 -1.11 4.16
C ALA A 92 -1.26 -1.63 3.02
N ILE A 93 -0.85 -2.90 3.08
CA ILE A 93 -0.06 -3.55 2.03
C ILE A 93 -0.85 -3.64 0.72
N ALA A 94 -2.14 -3.99 0.78
CA ALA A 94 -3.00 -4.03 -0.41
C ALA A 94 -3.08 -2.67 -1.11
N LEU A 95 -3.21 -1.58 -0.37
CA LEU A 95 -3.22 -0.21 -0.90
C LEU A 95 -1.86 0.15 -1.53
N ALA A 96 -0.75 -0.17 -0.87
CA ALA A 96 0.59 0.05 -1.40
C ALA A 96 0.85 -0.75 -2.69
N VAL A 97 0.44 -2.03 -2.72
CA VAL A 97 0.57 -2.89 -3.93
C VAL A 97 -0.28 -2.34 -5.07
N ARG A 98 -1.50 -1.85 -4.80
CA ARG A 98 -2.34 -1.17 -5.78
C ARG A 98 -1.62 0.07 -6.34
N ALA A 99 -1.11 0.94 -5.48
CA ALA A 99 -0.41 2.15 -5.89
C ALA A 99 0.85 1.84 -6.71
N LEU A 100 1.60 0.78 -6.37
CA LEU A 100 2.74 0.32 -7.15
C LEU A 100 2.32 -0.22 -8.52
N LYS A 101 1.26 -1.04 -8.60
CA LYS A 101 0.69 -1.56 -9.85
C LYS A 101 0.22 -0.42 -10.77
N ASN A 102 -0.36 0.63 -10.19
CA ASN A 102 -0.84 1.82 -10.90
C ASN A 102 0.27 2.84 -11.21
N ARG A 103 1.53 2.59 -10.81
CA ARG A 103 2.67 3.51 -10.97
C ARG A 103 2.49 4.86 -10.27
N GLU A 104 1.63 4.93 -9.28
CA GLU A 104 1.43 6.10 -8.42
C GLU A 104 2.66 6.33 -7.53
N ILE A 105 3.31 5.23 -7.13
CA ILE A 105 4.56 5.20 -6.35
C ILE A 105 5.63 4.39 -7.08
N LYS A 106 6.89 4.60 -6.72
CA LYS A 106 8.03 3.83 -7.26
C LYS A 106 8.46 2.68 -6.35
N ARG A 107 8.20 2.81 -5.04
CA ARG A 107 8.69 1.87 -4.03
C ARG A 107 7.66 1.62 -2.94
N ILE A 108 7.70 0.41 -2.38
CA ILE A 108 7.03 0.07 -1.13
C ILE A 108 8.11 -0.19 -0.09
N ILE A 109 7.99 0.45 1.07
CA ILE A 109 8.89 0.26 2.19
C ILE A 109 8.07 -0.23 3.36
N LEU A 110 8.32 -1.47 3.76
CA LEU A 110 7.72 -2.09 4.92
C LEU A 110 8.74 -2.12 6.04
N THR A 111 8.38 -1.53 7.15
CA THR A 111 9.27 -1.48 8.30
C THR A 111 8.51 -1.79 9.58
N ARG A 112 9.21 -2.39 10.52
CA ARG A 112 8.70 -2.78 11.83
C ARG A 112 9.79 -2.55 12.87
N PRO A 113 9.48 -2.14 14.11
CA PRO A 113 10.44 -2.15 15.20
C PRO A 113 11.04 -3.56 15.38
N ALA A 114 12.34 -3.63 15.64
CA ALA A 114 13.06 -4.92 15.70
C ALA A 114 12.69 -5.79 16.90
N VAL A 115 12.05 -5.21 17.91
CA VAL A 115 11.63 -5.91 19.15
C VAL A 115 10.25 -5.40 19.58
N GLU A 116 9.47 -6.31 20.14
CA GLU A 116 8.27 -5.92 20.87
C GLU A 116 8.65 -5.30 22.23
N ALA A 117 7.79 -4.43 22.76
CA ALA A 117 8.05 -3.72 24.02
C ALA A 117 8.27 -4.73 25.14
N GLY A 118 9.51 -4.83 25.64
CA GLY A 118 9.90 -5.74 26.71
C GLY A 118 10.69 -6.98 26.29
N GLU A 119 10.80 -7.29 25.01
CA GLU A 119 11.61 -8.39 24.50
C GLU A 119 13.08 -7.97 24.25
N ARG A 120 14.00 -8.91 24.49
CA ARG A 120 15.43 -8.75 24.19
C ARG A 120 15.82 -9.71 23.06
N LEU A 121 16.27 -9.21 21.92
CA LEU A 121 16.78 -10.00 20.79
C LEU A 121 17.87 -11.03 21.17
N GLY A 122 18.52 -10.87 22.33
CA GLY A 122 19.57 -11.75 22.80
C GLY A 122 19.15 -13.19 23.10
N PHE A 123 17.87 -13.48 23.25
CA PHE A 123 17.37 -14.82 23.56
C PHE A 123 17.12 -15.72 22.34
N LEU A 124 17.09 -15.17 21.13
CA LEU A 124 16.89 -15.97 19.92
C LEU A 124 18.24 -16.49 19.40
N PRO A 125 18.35 -17.77 19.00
CA PRO A 125 19.54 -18.32 18.36
C PRO A 125 19.72 -17.76 16.94
N GLY A 126 20.97 -17.71 16.45
CA GLY A 126 21.30 -17.29 15.09
C GLY A 126 21.83 -15.86 14.97
N ASP A 127 22.16 -15.47 13.75
CA ASP A 127 22.61 -14.14 13.41
C ASP A 127 21.48 -13.11 13.54
N LEU A 128 21.82 -11.81 13.51
CA LEU A 128 20.84 -10.73 13.67
C LEU A 128 19.71 -10.82 12.63
N LYS A 129 20.05 -11.24 11.41
CA LYS A 129 19.08 -11.44 10.32
C LYS A 129 18.12 -12.58 10.65
N ASP A 130 18.64 -13.73 11.06
CA ASP A 130 17.84 -14.91 11.42
C ASP A 130 16.87 -14.62 12.57
N LYS A 131 17.27 -13.73 13.49
CA LYS A 131 16.45 -13.29 14.62
C LYS A 131 15.33 -12.35 14.23
N LEU A 132 15.51 -11.58 13.17
CA LEU A 132 14.55 -10.59 12.69
C LEU A 132 13.55 -11.16 11.67
N ASP A 133 13.94 -12.19 10.92
CA ASP A 133 13.09 -12.79 9.87
C ASP A 133 11.71 -13.24 10.39
N PRO A 134 11.55 -13.86 11.57
CA PRO A 134 10.23 -14.22 12.09
C PRO A 134 9.29 -13.02 12.31
N TYR A 135 9.84 -11.88 12.70
CA TYR A 135 9.06 -10.65 12.92
C TYR A 135 8.61 -9.99 11.60
N LEU A 136 9.34 -10.24 10.53
CA LEU A 136 9.04 -9.69 9.20
C LEU A 136 8.18 -10.64 8.35
N GLN A 137 8.10 -11.93 8.73
CA GLN A 137 7.37 -12.95 7.97
C GLN A 137 5.92 -12.55 7.65
N PRO A 138 5.12 -11.98 8.57
CA PRO A 138 3.75 -11.56 8.25
C PRO A 138 3.65 -10.52 7.14
N LEU A 139 4.70 -9.71 6.94
CA LEU A 139 4.76 -8.72 5.86
C LEU A 139 5.04 -9.41 4.51
N TYR A 140 5.93 -10.42 4.50
CA TYR A 140 6.18 -11.25 3.32
C TYR A 140 4.94 -12.02 2.91
N ASP A 141 4.26 -12.68 3.85
CA ASP A 141 3.04 -13.45 3.59
C ASP A 141 1.95 -12.60 2.93
N ALA A 142 1.74 -11.38 3.43
CA ALA A 142 0.77 -10.46 2.85
C ALA A 142 1.15 -10.00 1.43
N LEU A 143 2.44 -9.81 1.15
CA LEU A 143 2.91 -9.48 -0.20
C LEU A 143 2.76 -10.66 -1.16
N GLU A 144 3.11 -11.87 -0.74
CA GLU A 144 3.02 -13.10 -1.55
C GLU A 144 1.59 -13.44 -1.92
N ASP A 145 0.63 -13.10 -1.07
CA ASP A 145 -0.79 -13.25 -1.40
C ASP A 145 -1.21 -12.36 -2.60
N MET A 146 -0.54 -11.20 -2.80
CA MET A 146 -0.93 -10.18 -3.79
C MET A 146 0.03 -10.06 -4.98
N ILE A 147 1.25 -10.55 -4.85
CA ILE A 147 2.31 -10.47 -5.86
C ILE A 147 2.89 -11.88 -6.08
N PRO A 148 2.92 -12.39 -7.33
CA PRO A 148 3.53 -13.69 -7.63
C PRO A 148 4.97 -13.76 -7.11
N THR A 149 5.35 -14.87 -6.47
CA THR A 149 6.63 -15.05 -5.76
C THR A 149 7.84 -14.63 -6.60
N LYS A 150 7.91 -15.05 -7.87
CA LYS A 150 9.01 -14.66 -8.76
C LYS A 150 9.10 -13.14 -8.93
N ARG A 151 7.96 -12.48 -9.14
CA ARG A 151 7.91 -11.02 -9.29
C ARG A 151 8.23 -10.28 -7.99
N LEU A 152 7.82 -10.84 -6.86
CA LEU A 152 8.17 -10.30 -5.54
C LEU A 152 9.68 -10.35 -5.31
N GLN A 153 10.33 -11.47 -5.66
CA GLN A 153 11.79 -11.61 -5.59
C GLN A 153 12.49 -10.58 -6.49
N ASP A 154 12.01 -10.38 -7.73
CA ASP A 154 12.55 -9.37 -8.63
C ASP A 154 12.39 -7.95 -8.05
N PHE A 155 11.25 -7.65 -7.42
CA PHE A 155 11.01 -6.35 -6.80
C PHE A 155 11.90 -6.10 -5.59
N ILE A 156 12.17 -7.13 -4.78
CA ILE A 156 13.08 -7.05 -3.64
C ILE A 156 14.53 -6.88 -4.14
N ALA A 157 14.96 -7.67 -5.13
CA ALA A 157 16.31 -7.60 -5.69
C ALA A 157 16.63 -6.24 -6.34
N ASN A 158 15.60 -5.53 -6.85
CA ASN A 158 15.73 -4.21 -7.47
C ASN A 158 15.36 -3.04 -6.54
N ASP A 159 15.24 -3.28 -5.23
CA ASP A 159 14.89 -2.26 -4.23
C ASP A 159 13.54 -1.54 -4.49
N ILE A 160 12.65 -2.15 -5.26
CA ILE A 160 11.28 -1.67 -5.49
C ILE A 160 10.41 -1.97 -4.26
N ILE A 161 10.59 -3.13 -3.64
CA ILE A 161 10.00 -3.48 -2.35
C ILE A 161 11.13 -3.73 -1.37
N GLN A 162 11.09 -3.05 -0.24
CA GLN A 162 12.08 -3.17 0.81
C GLN A 162 11.37 -3.54 2.11
N ILE A 163 11.87 -4.56 2.77
CA ILE A 163 11.37 -5.02 4.07
C ILE A 163 12.56 -5.02 5.02
N ALA A 164 12.51 -4.17 6.04
CA ALA A 164 13.62 -4.04 6.97
C ALA A 164 13.16 -3.51 8.34
N PRO A 165 13.90 -3.82 9.40
CA PRO A 165 13.68 -3.23 10.71
C PRO A 165 13.79 -1.70 10.66
N LEU A 166 13.02 -1.00 11.50
CA LEU A 166 12.99 0.46 11.55
C LEU A 166 14.38 1.09 11.75
N ALA A 167 15.25 0.44 12.52
CA ALA A 167 16.60 0.91 12.78
C ALA A 167 17.44 1.08 11.49
N TYR A 168 17.17 0.31 10.43
CA TYR A 168 17.87 0.40 9.15
C TYR A 168 17.32 1.48 8.21
N MET A 169 16.24 2.17 8.61
CA MET A 169 15.67 3.28 7.83
C MET A 169 16.33 4.63 8.12
N ARG A 170 17.18 4.71 9.14
CA ARG A 170 17.85 5.95 9.54
C ARG A 170 18.74 6.51 8.42
N GLY A 171 18.60 7.79 8.12
CA GLY A 171 19.40 8.50 7.11
C GLY A 171 19.03 8.18 5.66
N ARG A 172 17.93 7.46 5.40
CA ARG A 172 17.49 7.13 4.05
C ARG A 172 16.52 8.17 3.50
N THR A 173 16.68 8.50 2.23
CA THR A 173 15.71 9.32 1.49
C THR A 173 14.67 8.40 0.85
N LEU A 174 13.39 8.63 1.18
CA LEU A 174 12.27 7.79 0.77
C LEU A 174 11.44 8.51 -0.31
N ASP A 175 12.04 8.69 -1.50
CA ASP A 175 11.41 9.39 -2.62
C ASP A 175 10.35 8.52 -3.31
N ARG A 176 9.16 9.10 -3.54
CA ARG A 176 8.01 8.48 -4.23
C ARG A 176 7.70 7.07 -3.70
N ALA A 177 7.72 6.92 -2.38
CA ALA A 177 7.53 5.65 -1.70
C ALA A 177 6.27 5.65 -0.84
N CYS A 178 5.55 4.53 -0.81
CA CYS A 178 4.60 4.23 0.24
C CYS A 178 5.36 3.55 1.37
N VAL A 179 5.37 4.17 2.54
CA VAL A 179 6.03 3.65 3.74
C VAL A 179 4.98 3.12 4.69
N ILE A 180 5.12 1.88 5.12
CA ILE A 180 4.27 1.25 6.12
C ILE A 180 5.13 0.91 7.33
N LEU A 181 4.85 1.58 8.45
CA LEU A 181 5.41 1.25 9.76
C LEU A 181 4.39 0.40 10.50
N ASP A 182 4.63 -0.90 10.52
CA ASP A 182 3.83 -1.87 11.25
C ASP A 182 4.25 -1.92 12.72
N GLU A 183 3.32 -2.22 13.63
CA GLU A 183 3.53 -2.27 15.08
C GLU A 183 4.21 -1.00 15.64
N ALA A 184 3.77 0.17 15.14
CA ALA A 184 4.37 1.46 15.46
C ALA A 184 4.37 1.81 16.96
N GLN A 185 3.47 1.21 17.76
CA GLN A 185 3.43 1.38 19.22
C GLN A 185 4.68 0.85 19.93
N ASN A 186 5.46 -0.02 19.26
CA ASN A 186 6.71 -0.56 19.78
C ASN A 186 7.92 0.36 19.52
N THR A 187 7.71 1.56 18.96
CA THR A 187 8.77 2.57 18.80
C THR A 187 9.00 3.32 20.11
N ASN A 188 10.28 3.61 20.41
CA ASN A 188 10.66 4.45 21.54
C ASN A 188 10.93 5.89 21.09
N MET A 189 10.62 6.87 21.94
CA MET A 189 11.13 8.24 21.82
C MET A 189 12.61 8.25 22.24
N GLY A 190 13.51 7.99 21.31
CA GLY A 190 14.94 7.97 21.53
C GLY A 190 15.70 8.59 20.37
#